data_6a6aabacdef6e2260352f330298f4130
#
_entry.id   6a6aabacdef6e2260352f330298f4130
#
_cell.length_a   1.000
_cell.length_b   1.000
_cell.length_c   1.000
_cell.angle_alpha   90.00
_cell.angle_beta   90.00
_cell.angle_gamma   90.00
#
_symmetry.space_group_name_H-M   'P 1'
#
loop_
_entity.id
_entity.type
_entity.pdbx_description
1 polymer ?
#
loop_
_entity_poly.entity_id
_entity_poly.type
_entity_poly.pdbx_seq_one_letter_code
_entity_poly.pdbx_strand_id
1 'polypeptide(L)'
;LHTIGKNERCGTTDPWIDQYIFPNGELPAIGHICDAADGLFVVEDLHNFGADYDRTLMAWYENFEAAWPRFAESMGERFHRQWRYYLLSCAGAFRARDLQLWQWTFSNGGIPGGCERVS
;
A
#
# COMPACT_ATOMS: atom_id res chain seq x y z
N LEU A 1 -12.99 -1.01 1.79
CA LEU A 1 -11.79 -0.24 2.08
C LEU A 1 -10.57 -0.92 1.47
N HIS A 2 -9.75 -0.16 0.77
CA HIS A 2 -8.48 -0.62 0.21
C HIS A 2 -7.35 0.24 0.77
N THR A 3 -6.37 -0.36 1.44
CA THR A 3 -5.29 0.40 2.09
C THR A 3 -4.01 -0.41 2.23
N ILE A 4 -2.88 0.28 2.13
CA ILE A 4 -1.60 -0.23 2.62
C ILE A 4 -1.64 -0.19 4.14
N GLY A 5 -0.98 -1.14 4.77
CA GLY A 5 -0.89 -1.21 6.21
C GLY A 5 0.46 -1.67 6.71
N LYS A 6 0.72 -1.40 7.98
CA LYS A 6 1.91 -1.85 8.72
C LYS A 6 1.55 -2.96 9.71
N ASN A 7 2.55 -3.74 10.10
CA ASN A 7 2.35 -4.89 10.99
C ASN A 7 2.07 -4.52 12.45
N GLU A 8 2.54 -3.36 12.90
CA GLU A 8 2.48 -2.94 14.30
C GLU A 8 1.84 -1.57 14.44
N ARG A 9 1.15 -1.34 15.57
CA ARG A 9 0.55 -0.03 15.88
C ARG A 9 1.60 1.05 16.10
N CYS A 10 2.75 0.68 16.65
CA CYS A 10 3.87 1.58 16.89
C CYS A 10 4.77 1.70 15.64
N GLY A 11 5.58 2.74 15.63
CA GLY A 11 6.49 3.02 14.52
C GLY A 11 6.03 4.17 13.66
N THR A 12 6.99 4.80 13.01
CA THR A 12 6.79 5.93 12.11
C THR A 12 6.96 5.49 10.66
N THR A 13 6.40 6.26 9.75
CA THR A 13 6.69 6.15 8.32
C THR A 13 8.19 6.38 8.09
N ASP A 14 8.78 5.70 7.10
CA ASP A 14 10.15 5.96 6.67
C ASP A 14 10.37 7.47 6.46
N PRO A 15 11.38 8.09 7.10
CA PRO A 15 11.57 9.54 7.05
C PRO A 15 11.76 10.08 5.64
N TRP A 16 12.38 9.31 4.75
CA TRP A 16 12.56 9.71 3.37
C TRP A 16 11.25 9.68 2.58
N ILE A 17 10.43 8.64 2.77
CA ILE A 17 9.09 8.55 2.17
C ILE A 17 8.20 9.68 2.68
N ASP A 18 8.22 9.97 3.98
CA ASP A 18 7.47 11.07 4.58
C ASP A 18 7.88 12.43 3.98
N GLN A 19 9.19 12.64 3.80
CA GLN A 19 9.69 13.92 3.31
C GLN A 19 9.42 14.14 1.81
N TYR A 20 9.57 13.11 0.98
CA TYR A 20 9.64 13.29 -0.49
C TYR A 20 8.46 12.72 -1.27
N ILE A 21 7.72 11.79 -0.72
CA ILE A 21 6.67 11.06 -1.45
C ILE A 21 5.29 11.32 -0.84
N PHE A 22 5.10 11.02 0.43
CA PHE A 22 3.82 11.13 1.13
C PHE A 22 3.97 11.92 2.44
N PRO A 23 4.09 13.25 2.37
CA PRO A 23 4.24 14.08 3.57
C PRO A 23 3.10 13.87 4.56
N ASN A 24 3.45 13.68 5.83
CA ASN A 24 2.51 13.40 6.94
C ASN A 24 1.67 12.13 6.74
N GLY A 25 2.11 11.22 5.87
CA GLY A 25 1.45 9.94 5.68
C GLY A 25 1.67 9.02 6.87
N GLU A 26 0.61 8.40 7.36
CA GLU A 26 0.66 7.37 8.38
C GLU A 26 -0.09 6.14 7.93
N LEU A 27 0.56 4.97 8.03
CA LEU A 27 -0.05 3.71 7.66
C LEU A 27 -0.79 3.12 8.87
N PRO A 28 -2.02 2.64 8.68
CA PRO A 28 -2.73 1.94 9.75
C PRO A 28 -2.12 0.56 9.99
N ALA A 29 -2.12 0.11 11.23
CA ALA A 29 -2.05 -1.30 11.56
C ALA A 29 -3.46 -1.92 11.49
N ILE A 30 -3.54 -3.25 11.38
CA ILE A 30 -4.83 -3.95 11.32
C ILE A 30 -5.74 -3.61 12.51
N GLY A 31 -5.18 -3.49 13.71
CA GLY A 31 -5.93 -3.13 14.90
C GLY A 31 -6.56 -1.75 14.85
N HIS A 32 -5.96 -0.77 14.17
CA HIS A 32 -6.57 0.55 13.99
C HIS A 32 -7.85 0.48 13.16
N ILE A 33 -7.85 -0.34 12.11
CA ILE A 33 -9.02 -0.52 11.24
C ILE A 33 -10.12 -1.29 11.98
N CYS A 34 -9.73 -2.34 12.73
CA CYS A 34 -10.67 -3.10 13.55
C CYS A 34 -11.34 -2.21 14.61
N ASP A 35 -10.56 -1.40 15.33
CA ASP A 35 -11.09 -0.47 16.34
C ASP A 35 -12.04 0.56 15.70
N ALA A 36 -11.71 1.07 14.52
CA ALA A 36 -12.55 2.04 13.82
C ALA A 36 -13.86 1.42 13.28
N ALA A 37 -13.85 0.13 12.94
CA ALA A 37 -15.02 -0.58 12.43
C ALA A 37 -15.88 -1.16 13.55
N ASP A 38 -15.35 -1.29 14.76
CA ASP A 38 -16.01 -1.95 15.89
C ASP A 38 -17.35 -1.28 16.23
N GLY A 39 -18.39 -2.09 16.33
CA GLY A 39 -19.75 -1.62 16.59
C GLY A 39 -20.43 -0.88 15.44
N LEU A 40 -19.72 -0.58 14.35
CA LEU A 40 -20.27 0.13 13.19
C LEU A 40 -20.58 -0.78 12.00
N PHE A 41 -19.72 -1.77 11.76
CA PHE A 41 -19.79 -2.64 10.60
C PHE A 41 -19.53 -4.10 10.97
N VAL A 42 -20.12 -4.99 10.18
CA VAL A 42 -19.69 -6.39 10.12
C VAL A 42 -18.55 -6.52 9.13
N VAL A 43 -17.45 -7.14 9.54
CA VAL A 43 -16.35 -7.49 8.63
C VAL A 43 -16.73 -8.75 7.88
N GLU A 44 -17.02 -8.64 6.60
CA GLU A 44 -17.41 -9.76 5.75
C GLU A 44 -16.19 -10.49 5.17
N ASP A 45 -15.15 -9.76 4.79
CA ASP A 45 -13.93 -10.32 4.22
C ASP A 45 -12.73 -9.39 4.43
N LEU A 46 -11.56 -10.00 4.55
CA LEU A 46 -10.27 -9.33 4.51
C LEU A 46 -9.33 -10.10 3.59
N HIS A 47 -8.93 -9.47 2.50
CA HIS A 47 -7.96 -10.03 1.57
C HIS A 47 -6.65 -9.24 1.62
N ASN A 48 -5.52 -9.95 1.80
CA ASN A 48 -4.20 -9.36 1.84
C ASN A 48 -3.44 -9.63 0.53
N PHE A 49 -3.21 -8.58 -0.24
CA PHE A 49 -2.48 -8.60 -1.51
C PHE A 49 -1.00 -8.19 -1.37
N GLY A 50 -0.48 -8.06 -0.16
CA GLY A 50 0.87 -7.55 0.06
C GLY A 50 1.94 -8.26 -0.75
N ALA A 51 1.86 -9.59 -0.87
CA ALA A 51 2.82 -10.38 -1.66
C ALA A 51 2.71 -10.11 -3.17
N ASP A 52 1.51 -9.80 -3.67
CA ASP A 52 1.31 -9.51 -5.10
C ASP A 52 1.74 -8.08 -5.44
N TYR A 53 1.69 -7.17 -4.47
CA TYR A 53 2.02 -5.77 -4.70
C TYR A 53 3.51 -5.52 -4.94
N ASP A 54 4.38 -6.38 -4.45
CA ASP A 54 5.80 -6.42 -4.85
C ASP A 54 5.91 -6.52 -6.38
N ARG A 55 5.20 -7.45 -7.00
CA ARG A 55 5.20 -7.63 -8.46
C ARG A 55 4.64 -6.41 -9.19
N THR A 56 3.58 -5.80 -8.65
CA THR A 56 2.99 -4.57 -9.19
C THR A 56 4.00 -3.43 -9.19
N LEU A 57 4.71 -3.22 -8.09
CA LEU A 57 5.73 -2.18 -7.97
C LEU A 57 6.92 -2.43 -8.89
N MET A 58 7.32 -3.67 -9.07
CA MET A 58 8.38 -4.02 -10.03
C MET A 58 7.94 -3.75 -11.48
N ALA A 59 6.69 -4.06 -11.84
CA ALA A 59 6.15 -3.73 -13.16
C ALA A 59 6.07 -2.21 -13.38
N TRP A 60 5.69 -1.44 -12.35
CA TRP A 60 5.73 0.02 -12.41
C TRP A 60 7.15 0.56 -12.58
N TYR A 61 8.12 -0.05 -11.90
CA TYR A 61 9.53 0.30 -12.06
C TYR A 61 10.02 0.07 -13.50
N GLU A 62 9.74 -1.09 -14.06
CA GLU A 62 10.09 -1.41 -15.45
C GLU A 62 9.46 -0.44 -16.45
N ASN A 63 8.17 -0.14 -16.28
CA ASN A 63 7.46 0.84 -17.10
C ASN A 63 8.04 2.25 -16.95
N PHE A 64 8.41 2.64 -15.75
CA PHE A 64 9.04 3.92 -15.47
C PHE A 64 10.40 4.05 -16.17
N GLU A 65 11.27 3.04 -16.06
CA GLU A 65 12.57 3.03 -16.73
C GLU A 65 12.43 3.06 -18.25
N ALA A 66 11.50 2.30 -18.81
CA ALA A 66 11.23 2.28 -20.24
C ALA A 66 10.69 3.63 -20.76
N ALA A 67 9.90 4.33 -19.95
CA ALA A 67 9.34 5.63 -20.31
C ALA A 67 10.29 6.81 -20.01
N TRP A 68 11.31 6.61 -19.18
CA TRP A 68 12.18 7.67 -18.68
C TRP A 68 12.79 8.57 -19.77
N PRO A 69 13.30 8.07 -20.91
CA PRO A 69 13.85 8.93 -21.97
C PRO A 69 12.91 10.03 -22.44
N ARG A 70 11.60 9.82 -22.32
CA ARG A 70 10.57 10.80 -22.71
C ARG A 70 10.42 11.96 -21.71
N PHE A 71 10.87 11.77 -20.49
CA PHE A 71 10.68 12.71 -19.37
C PHE A 71 12.00 13.25 -18.82
N ALA A 72 13.13 12.68 -19.22
CA ALA A 72 14.45 12.98 -18.63
C ALA A 72 14.79 14.47 -18.66
N GLU A 73 14.52 15.15 -19.77
CA GLU A 73 14.80 16.57 -19.93
C GLU A 73 13.91 17.44 -19.03
N SER A 74 12.63 17.12 -18.92
CA SER A 74 11.67 17.90 -18.14
C SER A 74 11.72 17.65 -16.64
N MET A 75 12.00 16.40 -16.23
CA MET A 75 11.94 15.98 -14.82
C MET A 75 13.31 16.00 -14.12
N GLY A 76 14.37 15.76 -14.86
CA GLY A 76 15.75 15.79 -14.36
C GLY A 76 16.18 14.55 -13.58
N GLU A 77 17.48 14.36 -13.50
CA GLU A 77 18.15 13.18 -12.94
C GLU A 77 17.82 12.97 -11.43
N ARG A 78 17.58 14.05 -10.70
CA ARG A 78 17.19 13.96 -9.29
C ARG A 78 15.86 13.25 -9.11
N PHE A 79 14.87 13.59 -9.94
CA PHE A 79 13.55 12.95 -9.94
C PHE A 79 13.67 11.47 -10.30
N HIS A 80 14.48 11.13 -11.30
CA HIS A 80 14.73 9.74 -11.68
C HIS A 80 15.22 8.90 -10.50
N ARG A 81 16.26 9.37 -9.80
CA ARG A 81 16.79 8.68 -8.63
C ARG A 81 15.78 8.56 -7.49
N GLN A 82 15.00 9.62 -7.23
CA GLN A 82 13.99 9.62 -6.17
C GLN A 82 12.88 8.60 -6.49
N TRP A 83 12.37 8.60 -7.71
CA TRP A 83 11.29 7.70 -8.11
C TRP A 83 11.74 6.25 -8.17
N ARG A 84 12.93 6.00 -8.66
CA ARG A 84 13.57 4.69 -8.63
C ARG A 84 13.72 4.17 -7.20
N TYR A 85 14.24 4.98 -6.30
CA TYR A 85 14.36 4.61 -4.90
C TYR A 85 13.00 4.27 -4.28
N TYR A 86 12.01 5.11 -4.49
CA TYR A 86 10.64 4.88 -4.00
C TYR A 86 10.09 3.53 -4.45
N LEU A 87 10.07 3.26 -5.75
CA LEU A 87 9.49 2.04 -6.28
C LEU A 87 10.21 0.78 -5.80
N LEU A 88 11.55 0.79 -5.80
CA LEU A 88 12.34 -0.37 -5.39
C LEU A 88 12.32 -0.60 -3.89
N SER A 89 12.38 0.45 -3.06
CA SER A 89 12.31 0.31 -1.60
C SER A 89 10.93 -0.19 -1.16
N CYS A 90 9.85 0.31 -1.76
CA CYS A 90 8.51 -0.19 -1.48
C CYS A 90 8.32 -1.64 -1.93
N ALA A 91 8.80 -2.01 -3.12
CA ALA A 91 8.78 -3.41 -3.57
C ALA A 91 9.51 -4.32 -2.59
N GLY A 92 10.69 -3.90 -2.12
CA GLY A 92 11.47 -4.61 -1.10
C GLY A 92 10.71 -4.76 0.23
N ALA A 93 10.04 -3.71 0.70
CA ALA A 93 9.25 -3.74 1.93
C ALA A 93 8.06 -4.71 1.86
N PHE A 94 7.35 -4.76 0.72
CA PHE A 94 6.29 -5.76 0.51
C PHE A 94 6.85 -7.19 0.42
N ARG A 95 7.99 -7.36 -0.25
CA ARG A 95 8.69 -8.65 -0.36
C ARG A 95 9.16 -9.17 0.98
N ALA A 96 9.68 -8.29 1.83
CA ALA A 96 10.09 -8.58 3.20
C ALA A 96 8.91 -8.79 4.16
N ARG A 97 7.67 -8.56 3.72
CA ARG A 97 6.44 -8.61 4.53
C ARG A 97 6.36 -7.54 5.63
N ASP A 98 7.12 -6.45 5.47
CA ASP A 98 7.05 -5.29 6.37
C ASP A 98 5.82 -4.43 6.12
N LEU A 99 5.35 -4.41 4.86
CA LEU A 99 4.11 -3.76 4.45
C LEU A 99 3.08 -4.78 3.98
N GLN A 100 1.82 -4.45 4.20
CA GLN A 100 0.66 -5.20 3.76
C GLN A 100 -0.21 -4.34 2.86
N LEU A 101 -1.01 -4.98 2.02
CA LEU A 101 -2.03 -4.33 1.21
C LEU A 101 -3.34 -5.06 1.44
N TRP A 102 -4.31 -4.38 2.04
CA TRP A 102 -5.58 -4.99 2.43
C TRP A 102 -6.75 -4.46 1.60
N GLN A 103 -7.62 -5.38 1.22
CA GLN A 103 -8.99 -5.09 0.84
C GLN A 103 -9.94 -5.62 1.89
N TRP A 104 -10.71 -4.73 2.50
CA TRP A 104 -11.71 -5.02 3.49
C TRP A 104 -13.09 -4.89 2.86
N THR A 105 -13.93 -5.88 3.08
CA THR A 105 -15.35 -5.80 2.76
C THR A 105 -16.13 -5.67 4.05
N PHE A 106 -16.86 -4.58 4.17
CA PHE A 106 -17.70 -4.29 5.31
C PHE A 106 -19.16 -4.23 4.88
N SER A 107 -20.07 -4.64 5.76
CA SER A 107 -21.51 -4.46 5.59
C SER A 107 -22.13 -3.76 6.79
N ASN A 108 -23.21 -3.03 6.55
CA ASN A 108 -24.00 -2.44 7.61
C ASN A 108 -25.06 -3.47 8.07
N GLY A 109 -24.81 -4.11 9.21
CA GLY A 109 -25.73 -5.07 9.79
C GLY A 109 -25.60 -6.52 9.28
N GLY A 110 -24.64 -6.80 8.42
CA GLY A 110 -24.40 -8.13 7.87
C GLY A 110 -25.10 -8.42 6.55
N ILE A 111 -24.51 -9.29 5.74
CA ILE A 111 -25.09 -9.81 4.50
C ILE A 111 -25.66 -11.20 4.80
N PRO A 112 -26.98 -11.46 4.60
CA PRO A 112 -27.54 -12.79 4.79
C PRO A 112 -26.80 -13.84 3.94
N GLY A 113 -26.25 -14.87 4.60
CA GLY A 113 -25.43 -15.89 3.93
C GLY A 113 -23.94 -15.51 3.75
N GLY A 114 -23.53 -14.29 4.14
CA GLY A 114 -22.16 -13.81 4.00
C GLY A 114 -21.84 -13.23 2.63
N CYS A 115 -20.60 -12.79 2.46
CA CYS A 115 -20.08 -12.23 1.21
C CYS A 115 -19.10 -13.22 0.57
N GLU A 116 -19.33 -13.58 -0.69
CA GLU A 116 -18.36 -14.38 -1.45
C GLU A 116 -17.22 -13.49 -1.94
N ARG A 117 -15.99 -13.94 -1.70
CA ARG A 117 -14.82 -13.28 -2.26
C ARG A 117 -14.77 -13.50 -3.77
N VAL A 118 -14.71 -12.42 -4.51
CA VAL A 118 -14.40 -12.46 -5.93
C VAL A 118 -12.89 -12.59 -6.08
N SER A 119 -12.46 -13.73 -6.54
CA SER A 119 -11.04 -14.04 -6.75
C SER A 119 -10.53 -13.47 -8.08
#